data_6b4601057e2023523c210c7297be0fc2
#
_entry.id   6b4601057e2023523c210c7297be0fc2
#
_cell.length_a   1.000
_cell.length_b   1.000
_cell.length_c   1.000
_cell.angle_alpha   90.00
_cell.angle_beta   90.00
_cell.angle_gamma   90.00
#
_symmetry.space_group_name_H-M   'P 1'
#
loop_
_entity.id
_entity.type
_entity.pdbx_description
1 polymer ?
#
loop_
_entity_poly.entity_id
_entity_poly.type
_entity_poly.pdbx_seq_one_letter_code
_entity_poly.pdbx_strand_id
1 'polypeptide(L)'
;MPGRPLAILDHAVAHRCAETLRTRPEWPCHAGCSDCCRSLADVPHLTEPEWSRVRDAIAALDDPARAHVEEALAERRALGDARPIVCPLLDTTDGLCRVYDARPLACRTHGFYADRDGVLGCHRILAISETDDAITWGNHDAVERDRNRLGESRSLLEWIDENDASTPR
;
A
#
# COMPACT_ATOMS: atom_id res chain seq x y z
N MET A 1 -20.25 -1.30 -14.00
CA MET A 1 -18.90 -1.87 -13.83
C MET A 1 -18.12 -0.99 -12.85
N PRO A 2 -17.93 -1.41 -11.59
CA PRO A 2 -17.33 -0.55 -10.56
C PRO A 2 -15.82 -0.30 -10.72
N GLY A 3 -15.11 -1.08 -11.50
CA GLY A 3 -13.63 -1.03 -11.57
C GLY A 3 -13.00 0.02 -12.49
N ARG A 4 -13.75 0.77 -13.26
CA ARG A 4 -13.18 1.69 -14.25
C ARG A 4 -12.45 2.91 -13.63
N PRO A 5 -13.00 3.55 -12.58
CA PRO A 5 -12.30 4.65 -11.91
C PRO A 5 -10.99 4.24 -11.24
N LEU A 6 -10.95 3.10 -10.52
CA LEU A 6 -9.72 2.60 -9.88
C LEU A 6 -8.66 2.24 -10.94
N ALA A 7 -9.04 1.58 -12.03
CA ALA A 7 -8.11 1.25 -13.11
C ALA A 7 -7.47 2.48 -13.77
N ILE A 8 -8.20 3.59 -13.87
CA ILE A 8 -7.65 4.85 -14.38
C ILE A 8 -6.60 5.41 -13.42
N LEU A 9 -6.89 5.42 -12.12
CA LEU A 9 -5.94 5.86 -11.09
C LEU A 9 -4.71 4.96 -11.05
N ASP A 10 -4.91 3.65 -11.10
CA ASP A 10 -3.83 2.67 -11.16
C ASP A 10 -2.89 2.92 -12.34
N HIS A 11 -3.45 3.20 -13.52
CA HIS A 11 -2.67 3.49 -14.71
C HIS A 11 -1.86 4.80 -14.56
N ALA A 12 -2.49 5.85 -14.04
CA ALA A 12 -1.82 7.13 -13.82
C ALA A 12 -0.68 7.02 -12.80
N VAL A 13 -0.91 6.32 -11.69
CA VAL A 13 0.11 6.05 -10.66
C VAL A 13 1.24 5.20 -11.23
N ALA A 14 0.93 4.11 -11.94
CA ALA A 14 1.93 3.25 -12.56
C ALA A 14 2.80 4.02 -13.57
N HIS A 15 2.20 4.87 -14.40
CA HIS A 15 2.92 5.72 -15.35
C HIS A 15 3.90 6.66 -14.63
N ARG A 16 3.45 7.33 -13.56
CA ARG A 16 4.31 8.23 -12.78
C ARG A 16 5.49 7.49 -12.13
N CYS A 17 5.23 6.33 -11.52
CA CYS A 17 6.29 5.50 -10.95
C CYS A 17 7.30 5.05 -12.01
N ALA A 18 6.82 4.60 -13.18
CA ALA A 18 7.67 4.17 -14.28
C ALA A 18 8.57 5.30 -14.80
N GLU A 19 8.07 6.54 -14.88
CA GLU A 19 8.86 7.72 -15.25
C GLU A 19 10.01 7.97 -14.25
N THR A 20 9.74 7.88 -12.95
CA THR A 20 10.79 8.02 -11.93
C THR A 20 11.83 6.93 -12.07
N LEU A 21 11.42 5.66 -12.20
CA LEU A 21 12.34 4.53 -12.36
C LEU A 21 13.16 4.59 -13.66
N ARG A 22 12.58 5.10 -14.74
CA ARG A 22 13.28 5.29 -16.01
C ARG A 22 14.39 6.33 -15.93
N THR A 23 14.14 7.42 -15.20
CA THR A 23 15.10 8.54 -15.05
C THR A 23 16.09 8.32 -13.91
N ARG A 24 15.76 7.42 -12.96
CA ARG A 24 16.55 7.10 -11.77
C ARG A 24 16.59 5.59 -11.53
N PRO A 25 17.47 4.85 -12.24
CA PRO A 25 17.56 3.38 -12.13
C PRO A 25 17.89 2.88 -10.71
N GLU A 26 18.59 3.71 -9.91
CA GLU A 26 18.96 3.40 -8.53
C GLU A 26 17.86 3.76 -7.49
N TRP A 27 16.62 4.00 -7.95
CA TRP A 27 15.52 4.34 -7.06
C TRP A 27 15.26 3.23 -6.04
N PRO A 28 15.19 3.55 -4.73
CA PRO A 28 15.15 2.51 -3.70
C PRO A 28 13.83 1.76 -3.61
N CYS A 29 12.73 2.30 -4.16
CA CYS A 29 11.41 1.66 -4.10
C CYS A 29 11.23 0.67 -5.24
N HIS A 30 11.36 -0.62 -4.92
CA HIS A 30 11.19 -1.76 -5.84
C HIS A 30 10.56 -2.95 -5.09
N ALA A 31 10.19 -4.02 -5.79
CA ALA A 31 9.76 -5.25 -5.17
C ALA A 31 10.87 -5.82 -4.27
N GLY A 32 10.54 -6.17 -3.04
CA GLY A 32 11.50 -6.61 -2.01
C GLY A 32 12.02 -5.47 -1.12
N CYS A 33 11.82 -4.19 -1.47
CA CYS A 33 12.01 -3.11 -0.50
C CYS A 33 10.85 -3.11 0.49
N SER A 34 11.14 -3.27 1.77
CA SER A 34 10.13 -3.39 2.83
C SER A 34 10.24 -2.33 3.93
N ASP A 35 11.09 -1.31 3.76
CA ASP A 35 11.36 -0.33 4.81
C ASP A 35 10.08 0.36 5.31
N CYS A 36 9.22 0.83 4.41
CA CYS A 36 7.93 1.42 4.79
C CYS A 36 6.98 0.39 5.44
N CYS A 37 6.98 -0.86 4.98
CA CYS A 37 6.11 -1.91 5.49
C CYS A 37 6.49 -2.38 6.90
N ARG A 38 7.74 -2.16 7.32
CA ARG A 38 8.24 -2.53 8.67
C ARG A 38 7.98 -1.46 9.72
N SER A 39 7.56 -0.26 9.30
CA SER A 39 7.32 0.87 10.21
C SER A 39 6.26 1.81 9.64
N LEU A 40 5.04 1.30 9.53
CA LEU A 40 3.89 2.08 9.08
C LEU A 40 3.47 3.10 10.15
N ALA A 41 2.95 4.23 9.70
CA ALA A 41 2.24 5.18 10.57
C ALA A 41 0.90 4.58 11.05
N ASP A 42 0.22 3.86 10.15
CA ASP A 42 -1.01 3.10 10.38
C ASP A 42 -1.09 1.96 9.37
N VAL A 43 -1.95 0.96 9.63
CA VAL A 43 -2.27 -0.06 8.62
C VAL A 43 -2.89 0.60 7.38
N PRO A 44 -2.70 0.04 6.17
CA PRO A 44 -3.23 0.67 4.97
C PRO A 44 -4.74 0.87 5.03
N HIS A 45 -5.18 2.05 4.61
CA HIS A 45 -6.59 2.36 4.41
C HIS A 45 -6.96 2.12 2.94
N LEU A 46 -8.10 1.49 2.71
CA LEU A 46 -8.56 1.07 1.39
C LEU A 46 -10.01 1.51 1.16
N THR A 47 -10.31 1.91 -0.07
CA THR A 47 -11.68 2.01 -0.55
C THR A 47 -12.21 0.62 -0.90
N GLU A 48 -13.52 0.46 -1.04
CA GLU A 48 -14.12 -0.85 -1.36
C GLU A 48 -13.52 -1.51 -2.62
N PRO A 49 -13.32 -0.81 -3.76
CA PRO A 49 -12.69 -1.41 -4.93
C PRO A 49 -11.23 -1.83 -4.70
N GLU A 50 -10.46 -1.12 -3.88
CA GLU A 50 -9.10 -1.50 -3.50
C GLU A 50 -9.14 -2.74 -2.58
N TRP A 51 -10.06 -2.76 -1.61
CA TRP A 51 -10.26 -3.89 -0.73
C TRP A 51 -10.64 -5.15 -1.51
N SER A 52 -11.61 -5.06 -2.43
CA SER A 52 -12.02 -6.19 -3.26
C SER A 52 -10.81 -6.83 -3.96
N ARG A 53 -9.92 -6.01 -4.53
CA ARG A 53 -8.69 -6.47 -5.18
C ARG A 53 -7.72 -7.14 -4.21
N VAL A 54 -7.50 -6.55 -3.04
CA VAL A 54 -6.60 -7.10 -2.00
C VAL A 54 -7.15 -8.41 -1.46
N ARG A 55 -8.45 -8.46 -1.15
CA ARG A 55 -9.13 -9.67 -0.70
C ARG A 55 -9.00 -10.83 -1.69
N ASP A 56 -9.25 -10.56 -2.97
CA ASP A 56 -9.16 -11.56 -4.02
C ASP A 56 -7.70 -12.05 -4.20
N ALA A 57 -6.71 -11.16 -4.03
CA ALA A 57 -5.30 -11.53 -4.03
C ALA A 57 -4.93 -12.40 -2.82
N ILE A 58 -5.44 -12.10 -1.61
CA ILE A 58 -5.23 -12.93 -0.42
C ILE A 58 -5.86 -14.32 -0.63
N ALA A 59 -7.08 -14.38 -1.17
CA ALA A 59 -7.77 -15.63 -1.44
C ALA A 59 -7.05 -16.51 -2.49
N ALA A 60 -6.29 -15.89 -3.39
CA ALA A 60 -5.50 -16.58 -4.41
C ALA A 60 -4.13 -17.09 -3.91
N LEU A 61 -3.72 -16.74 -2.70
CA LEU A 61 -2.48 -17.26 -2.10
C LEU A 61 -2.58 -18.77 -1.87
N ASP A 62 -1.43 -19.45 -1.92
CA ASP A 62 -1.35 -20.82 -1.45
C ASP A 62 -1.62 -20.92 0.07
N ASP A 63 -1.91 -22.12 0.56
CA ASP A 63 -2.30 -22.32 1.95
C ASP A 63 -1.24 -21.83 2.96
N PRO A 64 0.08 -22.07 2.77
CA PRO A 64 1.09 -21.55 3.69
C PRO A 64 1.15 -20.03 3.72
N ALA A 65 1.12 -19.36 2.57
CA ALA A 65 1.18 -17.90 2.49
C ALA A 65 -0.08 -17.25 3.07
N ARG A 66 -1.26 -17.85 2.83
CA ARG A 66 -2.52 -17.39 3.41
C ARG A 66 -2.52 -17.53 4.93
N ALA A 67 -2.09 -18.69 5.47
CA ALA A 67 -1.99 -18.90 6.91
C ALA A 67 -1.05 -17.90 7.58
N HIS A 68 0.08 -17.57 6.92
CA HIS A 68 0.99 -16.53 7.40
C HIS A 68 0.32 -15.15 7.49
N VAL A 69 -0.44 -14.76 6.47
CA VAL A 69 -1.20 -13.48 6.48
C VAL A 69 -2.24 -13.47 7.59
N GLU A 70 -2.98 -14.56 7.78
CA GLU A 70 -3.99 -14.69 8.83
C GLU A 70 -3.36 -14.59 10.24
N GLU A 71 -2.20 -15.23 10.47
CA GLU A 71 -1.45 -15.13 11.72
C GLU A 71 -0.96 -13.70 11.96
N ALA A 72 -0.38 -13.04 10.95
CA ALA A 72 0.10 -11.67 11.06
C ALA A 72 -1.03 -10.66 11.32
N LEU A 73 -2.22 -10.89 10.76
CA LEU A 73 -3.42 -10.11 11.06
C LEU A 73 -3.90 -10.30 12.50
N ALA A 74 -3.92 -11.55 12.99
CA ALA A 74 -4.29 -11.84 14.37
C ALA A 74 -3.29 -11.22 15.36
N GLU A 75 -1.98 -11.32 15.08
CA GLU A 75 -0.93 -10.67 15.87
C GLU A 75 -1.12 -9.13 15.87
N ARG A 76 -1.35 -8.53 14.70
CA ARG A 76 -1.56 -7.08 14.61
C ARG A 76 -2.76 -6.61 15.44
N ARG A 77 -3.86 -7.35 15.43
CA ARG A 77 -5.03 -7.07 16.28
C ARG A 77 -4.67 -7.15 17.77
N ALA A 78 -3.94 -8.18 18.16
CA ALA A 78 -3.53 -8.37 19.56
C ALA A 78 -2.60 -7.27 20.07
N LEU A 79 -1.75 -6.72 19.21
CA LEU A 79 -0.82 -5.63 19.54
C LEU A 79 -1.50 -4.26 19.66
N GLY A 80 -2.72 -4.07 19.15
CA GLY A 80 -3.45 -2.79 19.21
C GLY A 80 -2.62 -1.62 18.67
N ASP A 81 -2.35 -0.60 19.48
CA ASP A 81 -1.60 0.60 19.07
C ASP A 81 -0.07 0.46 19.23
N ALA A 82 0.43 -0.74 19.55
CA ALA A 82 1.86 -0.95 19.74
C ALA A 82 2.66 -0.66 18.46
N ARG A 83 3.81 -0.04 18.64
CA ARG A 83 4.73 0.36 17.58
C ARG A 83 6.06 -0.39 17.65
N PRO A 84 6.76 -0.59 16.53
CA PRO A 84 6.37 -0.19 15.18
C PRO A 84 5.18 -1.00 14.62
N ILE A 85 4.39 -0.39 13.74
CA ILE A 85 3.34 -1.11 13.01
C ILE A 85 3.98 -1.80 11.81
N VAL A 86 4.05 -3.12 11.84
CA VAL A 86 4.45 -3.92 10.69
C VAL A 86 3.22 -4.27 9.86
N CYS A 87 3.32 -4.10 8.54
CA CYS A 87 2.23 -4.45 7.64
C CYS A 87 1.91 -5.95 7.71
N PRO A 88 0.67 -6.36 8.00
CA PRO A 88 0.34 -7.78 8.08
C PRO A 88 0.38 -8.52 6.73
N LEU A 89 0.49 -7.80 5.62
CA LEU A 89 0.67 -8.38 4.27
C LEU A 89 2.16 -8.54 3.89
N LEU A 90 3.08 -8.16 4.78
CA LEU A 90 4.52 -8.33 4.59
C LEU A 90 4.96 -9.69 5.14
N ASP A 91 5.62 -10.49 4.34
CA ASP A 91 6.45 -11.55 4.88
C ASP A 91 7.79 -10.97 5.33
N THR A 92 8.00 -10.99 6.64
CA THR A 92 9.19 -10.39 7.25
C THR A 92 10.46 -11.20 7.00
N THR A 93 10.34 -12.45 6.54
CA THR A 93 11.45 -13.37 6.29
C THR A 93 12.16 -13.02 4.98
N ASP A 94 11.40 -12.79 3.92
CA ASP A 94 11.93 -12.48 2.60
C ASP A 94 11.79 -10.99 2.20
N GLY A 95 11.03 -10.20 2.99
CA GLY A 95 10.76 -8.79 2.73
C GLY A 95 9.75 -8.53 1.61
N LEU A 96 9.00 -9.54 1.17
CA LEU A 96 8.04 -9.42 0.09
C LEU A 96 6.62 -9.15 0.60
N CYS A 97 5.92 -8.25 -0.08
CA CYS A 97 4.49 -8.09 0.10
C CYS A 97 3.77 -9.26 -0.59
N ARG A 98 2.96 -10.02 0.14
CA ARG A 98 2.22 -11.18 -0.39
C ARG A 98 1.15 -10.83 -1.41
N VAL A 99 0.74 -9.56 -1.47
CA VAL A 99 -0.21 -9.03 -2.46
C VAL A 99 0.38 -7.87 -3.27
N TYR A 100 1.66 -7.98 -3.65
CA TYR A 100 2.42 -6.87 -4.24
C TYR A 100 1.70 -6.20 -5.41
N ASP A 101 1.14 -6.96 -6.35
CA ASP A 101 0.46 -6.44 -7.53
C ASP A 101 -0.93 -5.86 -7.22
N ALA A 102 -1.52 -6.28 -6.10
CA ALA A 102 -2.81 -5.80 -5.61
C ALA A 102 -2.70 -4.67 -4.59
N ARG A 103 -1.49 -4.13 -4.33
CA ARG A 103 -1.28 -3.07 -3.35
C ARG A 103 -2.24 -1.89 -3.54
N PRO A 104 -2.79 -1.34 -2.43
CA PRO A 104 -3.60 -0.12 -2.50
C PRO A 104 -2.79 1.07 -3.00
N LEU A 105 -3.48 2.09 -3.49
CA LEU A 105 -2.87 3.31 -4.03
C LEU A 105 -1.92 3.97 -3.04
N ALA A 106 -2.26 4.01 -1.75
CA ALA A 106 -1.40 4.54 -0.70
C ALA A 106 -0.01 3.88 -0.67
N CYS A 107 0.07 2.56 -0.85
CA CYS A 107 1.35 1.85 -0.92
C CYS A 107 2.11 2.12 -2.22
N ARG A 108 1.39 2.37 -3.32
CA ARG A 108 1.98 2.55 -4.65
C ARG A 108 2.46 3.99 -4.88
N THR A 109 1.84 4.96 -4.21
CA THR A 109 2.27 6.37 -4.26
C THR A 109 3.44 6.65 -3.32
N HIS A 110 3.61 5.88 -2.25
CA HIS A 110 4.68 6.06 -1.28
C HIS A 110 6.06 5.91 -1.94
N GLY A 111 6.90 6.91 -1.76
CA GLY A 111 8.23 6.99 -2.39
C GLY A 111 8.25 7.59 -3.81
N PHE A 112 7.09 7.99 -4.36
CA PHE A 112 6.98 8.56 -5.71
C PHE A 112 6.16 9.86 -5.76
N TYR A 113 5.48 10.20 -4.68
CA TYR A 113 4.52 11.30 -4.62
C TYR A 113 4.83 12.23 -3.46
N ALA A 114 4.39 13.46 -3.59
CA ALA A 114 4.40 14.47 -2.55
C ALA A 114 3.00 15.09 -2.43
N ASP A 115 2.67 15.57 -1.25
CA ASP A 115 1.53 16.42 -0.95
C ASP A 115 1.99 17.84 -0.57
N ARG A 116 1.08 18.66 -0.09
CA ARG A 116 1.39 20.03 0.39
C ARG A 116 2.32 20.07 1.60
N ASP A 117 2.41 18.98 2.36
CA ASP A 117 3.20 18.89 3.59
C ASP A 117 4.59 18.28 3.33
N GLY A 118 4.83 17.73 2.13
CA GLY A 118 6.12 17.23 1.70
C GLY A 118 6.09 15.90 0.95
N VAL A 119 7.26 15.29 0.86
CA VAL A 119 7.46 14.02 0.15
C VAL A 119 6.96 12.85 0.99
N LEU A 120 6.17 11.99 0.38
CA LEU A 120 5.69 10.75 0.99
C LEU A 120 6.73 9.64 0.81
N GLY A 121 7.51 9.38 1.83
CA GLY A 121 8.59 8.40 1.72
C GLY A 121 9.17 7.96 3.05
N CYS A 122 9.93 6.87 3.00
CA CYS A 122 10.77 6.44 4.11
C CYS A 122 12.05 7.33 4.19
N HIS A 123 12.84 7.13 5.24
CA HIS A 123 14.09 7.89 5.45
C HIS A 123 15.01 7.91 4.22
N ARG A 124 15.05 6.84 3.41
CA ARG A 124 15.87 6.79 2.19
C ARG A 124 15.36 7.75 1.12
N ILE A 125 14.05 7.80 0.94
CA ILE A 125 13.40 8.72 -0.03
C ILE A 125 13.55 10.17 0.43
N LEU A 126 13.36 10.43 1.73
CA LEU A 126 13.53 11.77 2.29
C LEU A 126 14.98 12.26 2.10
N ALA A 127 15.98 11.43 2.37
CA ALA A 127 17.38 11.78 2.13
C ALA A 127 17.68 12.11 0.66
N ILE A 128 17.08 11.38 -0.29
CA ILE A 128 17.22 11.69 -1.72
C ILE A 128 16.54 13.02 -2.05
N SER A 129 15.34 13.28 -1.49
CA SER A 129 14.60 14.51 -1.75
C SER A 129 15.30 15.77 -1.24
N GLU A 130 16.15 15.65 -0.23
CA GLU A 130 16.96 16.76 0.30
C GLU A 130 18.15 17.11 -0.59
N THR A 131 18.57 16.19 -1.46
CA THR A 131 19.80 16.32 -2.27
C THR A 131 19.57 16.41 -3.77
N ASP A 132 18.35 16.13 -4.25
CA ASP A 132 17.99 16.12 -5.67
C ASP A 132 16.70 16.90 -5.95
N ASP A 133 16.85 18.20 -6.23
CA ASP A 133 15.73 19.09 -6.57
C ASP A 133 15.13 18.82 -7.96
N ALA A 134 15.79 17.99 -8.78
CA ALA A 134 15.32 17.66 -10.12
C ALA A 134 14.27 16.51 -10.17
N ILE A 135 13.86 16.00 -9.01
CA ILE A 135 12.84 14.94 -8.93
C ILE A 135 11.46 15.55 -9.24
N THR A 136 10.78 14.95 -10.19
CA THR A 136 9.36 15.28 -10.44
C THR A 136 8.48 14.35 -9.64
N TRP A 137 7.95 14.84 -8.52
CA TRP A 137 7.02 14.11 -7.67
C TRP A 137 5.62 14.06 -8.29
N GLY A 138 4.92 12.95 -8.07
CA GLY A 138 3.49 12.88 -8.35
C GLY A 138 2.70 13.72 -7.33
N ASN A 139 1.53 14.19 -7.73
CA ASN A 139 0.64 14.98 -6.87
C ASN A 139 -0.27 14.04 -6.06
N HIS A 140 0.06 13.84 -4.78
CA HIS A 140 -0.70 12.96 -3.89
C HIS A 140 -2.10 13.51 -3.59
N ASP A 141 -2.24 14.81 -3.38
CA ASP A 141 -3.54 15.43 -3.11
C ASP A 141 -4.53 15.23 -4.27
N ALA A 142 -4.03 15.18 -5.50
CA ALA A 142 -4.86 14.88 -6.67
C ALA A 142 -5.31 13.42 -6.67
N VAL A 143 -4.41 12.48 -6.35
CA VAL A 143 -4.74 11.06 -6.24
C VAL A 143 -5.77 10.83 -5.14
N GLU A 144 -5.57 11.40 -3.95
CA GLU A 144 -6.51 11.26 -2.83
C GLU A 144 -7.89 11.85 -3.14
N ARG A 145 -7.97 13.02 -3.80
CA ARG A 145 -9.25 13.56 -4.26
C ARG A 145 -10.01 12.62 -5.17
N ASP A 146 -9.31 11.98 -6.09
CA ASP A 146 -9.93 11.06 -7.04
C ASP A 146 -10.24 9.70 -6.39
N ARG A 147 -9.39 9.24 -5.48
CA ARG A 147 -9.60 8.04 -4.67
C ARG A 147 -10.86 8.18 -3.78
N ASN A 148 -11.06 9.33 -3.15
CA ASN A 148 -12.24 9.60 -2.31
C ASN A 148 -13.57 9.53 -3.08
N ARG A 149 -13.54 9.63 -4.41
CA ARG A 149 -14.71 9.40 -5.27
C ARG A 149 -15.05 7.92 -5.48
N LEU A 150 -14.14 7.02 -5.13
CA LEU A 150 -14.37 5.57 -5.18
C LEU A 150 -15.20 5.06 -4.00
N GLY A 151 -15.36 5.86 -2.96
CA GLY A 151 -16.11 5.55 -1.76
C GLY A 151 -15.34 5.84 -0.47
N GLU A 152 -15.94 5.48 0.64
CA GLU A 152 -15.33 5.61 1.96
C GLU A 152 -14.06 4.74 2.07
N SER A 153 -13.06 5.28 2.73
CA SER A 153 -11.81 4.58 3.02
C SER A 153 -11.83 4.06 4.46
N ARG A 154 -11.51 2.77 4.63
CA ARG A 154 -11.41 2.11 5.93
C ARG A 154 -10.08 1.39 6.04
N SER A 155 -9.64 1.15 7.27
CA SER A 155 -8.42 0.39 7.51
C SER A 155 -8.55 -1.05 7.01
N LEU A 156 -7.42 -1.66 6.68
CA LEU A 156 -7.35 -3.07 6.30
C LEU A 156 -8.00 -3.99 7.34
N LEU A 157 -7.82 -3.68 8.64
CA LEU A 157 -8.39 -4.49 9.72
C LEU A 157 -9.91 -4.41 9.77
N GLU A 158 -10.50 -3.21 9.61
CA GLU A 158 -11.95 -3.03 9.57
C GLU A 158 -12.58 -3.79 8.41
N TRP A 159 -11.96 -3.77 7.22
CA TRP A 159 -12.44 -4.53 6.07
C TRP A 159 -12.43 -6.04 6.30
N ILE A 160 -11.39 -6.56 6.96
CA ILE A 160 -11.29 -7.99 7.26
C ILE A 160 -12.35 -8.39 8.28
N ASP A 161 -12.54 -7.60 9.35
CA ASP A 161 -13.51 -7.88 10.39
C ASP A 161 -14.94 -7.91 9.84
N GLU A 162 -15.28 -7.02 8.91
CA GLU A 162 -16.58 -7.00 8.23
C GLU A 162 -16.77 -8.24 7.34
N ASN A 163 -15.73 -8.64 6.63
CA ASN A 163 -15.76 -9.84 5.77
C ASN A 163 -15.94 -11.12 6.58
N ASP A 164 -15.23 -11.25 7.70
CA ASP A 164 -15.33 -12.40 8.61
C ASP A 164 -16.73 -12.49 9.24
N ALA A 165 -17.34 -11.35 9.60
CA ALA A 165 -18.70 -11.29 10.12
C ALA A 165 -19.78 -11.66 9.09
N SER A 166 -19.49 -11.48 7.80
CA SER A 166 -20.42 -11.74 6.69
C SER A 166 -20.36 -13.16 6.14
N THR A 167 -19.36 -13.96 6.57
CA THR A 167 -19.22 -15.36 6.15
C THR A 167 -19.93 -16.27 7.13
N PRO A 168 -21.04 -16.95 6.77
CA PRO A 168 -21.69 -17.91 7.66
C PRO A 168 -20.76 -19.09 7.93
N ARG A 169 -20.63 -19.45 9.21
CA ARG A 169 -19.88 -20.64 9.68
C ARG A 169 -20.61 -21.92 9.33
#